data_d26ba38b65d47767a61daf9ced57bc6e
#
_entry.id   d26ba38b65d47767a61daf9ced57bc6e
#
_cell.length_a   1.000
_cell.length_b   1.000
_cell.length_c   1.000
_cell.angle_alpha   90.00
_cell.angle_beta   90.00
_cell.angle_gamma   90.00
#
_symmetry.space_group_name_H-M   'P 1'
#
loop_
_entity.id
_entity.type
_entity.pdbx_description
1 polymer ?
#
loop_
_entity_poly.entity_id
_entity_poly.type
_entity_poly.pdbx_seq_one_letter_code
_entity_poly.pdbx_strand_id
1 'polypeptide(L)'
;MDVERVIEALNAARARELAVIIQYMEHHYVSAGTEGLPSFAKQTRSDIWVSSRGSGLGARLVGAPSPVVTFKSIAKVEMLHAQSLANRVAALGGVPTVTPGERCKASTVAEMLELDLRAEDEAVCLYAESMDMCRSEGDEDSGALFEAILRDELAHSDTFRGLLAATRT
;
A
#
# COMPACT_ATOMS: atom_id res chain seq x y z
N MET A 1 10.24 -9.00 25.78
CA MET A 1 10.20 -8.41 24.42
C MET A 1 11.44 -8.85 23.66
N ASP A 2 11.27 -9.60 22.61
CA ASP A 2 12.34 -9.90 21.65
C ASP A 2 12.38 -8.79 20.60
N VAL A 3 13.23 -7.79 20.83
CA VAL A 3 13.34 -6.58 20.00
C VAL A 3 13.85 -6.91 18.60
N GLU A 4 14.77 -7.89 18.47
CA GLU A 4 15.30 -8.29 17.16
C GLU A 4 14.19 -8.87 16.28
N ARG A 5 13.37 -9.74 16.81
CA ARG A 5 12.22 -10.32 16.12
C ARG A 5 11.21 -9.26 15.66
N VAL A 6 10.95 -8.25 16.48
CA VAL A 6 10.07 -7.13 16.11
C VAL A 6 10.69 -6.32 14.98
N ILE A 7 11.98 -5.98 15.06
CA ILE A 7 12.71 -5.26 14.01
C ILE A 7 12.72 -6.04 12.69
N GLU A 8 12.89 -7.35 12.73
CA GLU A 8 12.84 -8.21 11.54
C GLU A 8 11.46 -8.15 10.86
N ALA A 9 10.36 -8.26 11.63
CA ALA A 9 9.00 -8.15 11.09
C ALA A 9 8.72 -6.77 10.47
N LEU A 10 9.12 -5.69 11.15
CA LEU A 10 8.99 -4.33 10.64
C LEU A 10 9.80 -4.12 9.34
N ASN A 11 11.00 -4.68 9.27
CA ASN A 11 11.84 -4.60 8.08
C ASN A 11 11.31 -5.47 6.92
N ALA A 12 10.75 -6.64 7.21
CA ALA A 12 10.08 -7.47 6.21
C ALA A 12 8.87 -6.75 5.61
N ALA A 13 8.02 -6.16 6.46
CA ALA A 13 6.92 -5.32 6.04
C ALA A 13 7.40 -4.15 5.18
N ARG A 14 8.43 -3.41 5.63
CA ARG A 14 8.98 -2.29 4.89
C ARG A 14 9.56 -2.69 3.52
N ALA A 15 10.25 -3.81 3.42
CA ALA A 15 10.76 -4.32 2.15
C ALA A 15 9.63 -4.57 1.16
N ARG A 16 8.50 -5.10 1.65
CA ARG A 16 7.28 -5.30 0.88
C ARG A 16 6.68 -3.97 0.41
N GLU A 17 6.51 -2.98 1.31
CA GLU A 17 6.02 -1.66 0.92
C GLU A 17 6.87 -1.02 -0.18
N LEU A 18 8.20 -1.08 -0.05
CA LEU A 18 9.10 -0.59 -1.09
C LEU A 18 8.91 -1.31 -2.43
N ALA A 19 8.61 -2.60 -2.42
CA ALA A 19 8.35 -3.37 -3.63
C ALA A 19 7.04 -2.94 -4.30
N VAL A 20 5.93 -2.84 -3.56
CA VAL A 20 4.62 -2.47 -4.11
C VAL A 20 4.57 -1.01 -4.56
N ILE A 21 5.26 -0.08 -3.90
CA ILE A 21 5.42 1.29 -4.38
C ILE A 21 5.96 1.30 -5.81
N ILE A 22 7.05 0.56 -6.07
CA ILE A 22 7.67 0.50 -7.40
C ILE A 22 6.72 -0.19 -8.38
N GLN A 23 6.06 -1.28 -7.98
CA GLN A 23 5.11 -2.03 -8.80
C GLN A 23 3.92 -1.16 -9.21
N TYR A 24 3.26 -0.48 -8.27
CA TYR A 24 2.09 0.36 -8.56
C TYR A 24 2.47 1.59 -9.38
N MET A 25 3.65 2.15 -9.19
CA MET A 25 4.15 3.22 -10.06
C MET A 25 4.46 2.71 -11.47
N GLU A 26 5.03 1.52 -11.65
CA GLU A 26 5.21 0.88 -12.96
C GLU A 26 3.85 0.66 -13.63
N HIS A 27 2.87 0.08 -12.92
CA HIS A 27 1.52 -0.13 -13.42
C HIS A 27 0.82 1.18 -13.80
N HIS A 28 1.01 2.24 -12.98
CA HIS A 28 0.52 3.59 -13.32
C HIS A 28 1.06 4.09 -14.66
N TYR A 29 2.37 4.01 -14.89
CA TYR A 29 2.96 4.54 -16.12
C TYR A 29 2.68 3.67 -17.35
N VAL A 30 2.63 2.35 -17.19
CA VAL A 30 2.32 1.43 -18.28
C VAL A 30 0.86 1.58 -18.71
N SER A 31 -0.08 1.62 -17.77
CA SER A 31 -1.50 1.81 -18.07
C SER A 31 -1.81 3.22 -18.58
N ALA A 32 -1.13 4.26 -18.10
CA ALA A 32 -1.26 5.61 -18.60
C ALA A 32 -0.80 5.75 -20.07
N GLY A 33 0.17 4.97 -20.49
CA GLY A 33 0.60 4.90 -21.90
C GLY A 33 -0.49 4.36 -22.84
N THR A 34 -1.41 3.56 -22.34
CA THR A 34 -2.56 3.02 -23.08
C THR A 34 -3.79 3.94 -23.07
N GLU A 35 -3.91 4.81 -22.05
CA GLU A 35 -5.06 5.73 -21.88
C GLU A 35 -4.71 7.20 -22.14
N GLY A 36 -3.43 7.50 -22.35
CA GLY A 36 -2.90 8.88 -22.42
C GLY A 36 -2.66 9.45 -21.01
N LEU A 37 -1.45 9.94 -20.75
CA LEU A 37 -1.11 10.64 -19.51
C LEU A 37 -1.96 11.91 -19.38
N PRO A 38 -2.67 12.14 -18.28
CA PRO A 38 -3.26 13.43 -18.01
C PRO A 38 -2.14 14.48 -18.02
N SER A 39 -2.33 15.56 -18.79
CA SER A 39 -1.31 16.60 -18.93
C SER A 39 -0.88 17.10 -17.56
N PHE A 40 0.42 17.26 -17.36
CA PHE A 40 1.05 17.72 -16.11
C PHE A 40 0.42 19.04 -15.58
N ALA A 41 -0.21 19.81 -16.45
CA ALA A 41 -0.87 21.08 -16.16
C ALA A 41 -2.20 20.96 -15.37
N LYS A 42 -2.78 19.76 -15.22
CA LYS A 42 -4.04 19.53 -14.49
C LYS A 42 -3.87 18.89 -13.12
N GLN A 43 -2.64 18.58 -12.71
CA GLN A 43 -2.38 18.03 -11.38
C GLN A 43 -2.36 19.15 -10.35
N THR A 44 -3.54 19.55 -9.88
CA THR A 44 -3.66 20.57 -8.84
C THR A 44 -3.28 19.98 -7.47
N ARG A 45 -2.80 20.88 -6.57
CA ARG A 45 -2.44 20.56 -5.16
C ARG A 45 -3.54 19.83 -4.37
N SER A 46 -4.78 19.81 -4.85
CA SER A 46 -5.91 19.11 -4.24
C SER A 46 -5.80 17.59 -4.30
N ASP A 47 -5.06 17.03 -5.27
CA ASP A 47 -4.92 15.57 -5.41
C ASP A 47 -3.97 14.95 -4.38
N ILE A 48 -3.28 15.77 -3.60
CA ILE A 48 -2.28 15.34 -2.60
C ILE A 48 -2.91 15.21 -1.19
N TRP A 49 -4.13 15.69 -0.96
CA TRP A 49 -4.66 15.95 0.40
C TRP A 49 -5.96 15.23 0.77
N VAL A 50 -6.34 14.13 0.17
CA VAL A 50 -7.64 13.47 0.47
C VAL A 50 -7.53 12.36 1.52
N SER A 51 -6.35 12.03 2.05
CA SER A 51 -6.20 10.86 2.93
C SER A 51 -5.91 11.12 4.41
N SER A 52 -6.02 12.35 4.94
CA SER A 52 -5.64 12.57 6.35
C SER A 52 -6.73 13.10 7.28
N ARG A 53 -8.00 12.95 6.96
CA ARG A 53 -9.08 13.20 7.94
C ARG A 53 -10.16 12.13 7.83
N GLY A 54 -10.06 11.15 8.72
CA GLY A 54 -11.18 10.30 9.06
C GLY A 54 -12.32 11.14 9.59
N SER A 55 -13.42 11.17 8.86
CA SER A 55 -14.80 11.33 9.36
C SER A 55 -15.73 11.23 8.16
N GLY A 56 -16.65 10.29 8.26
CA GLY A 56 -17.63 9.96 7.26
C GLY A 56 -18.32 11.18 6.67
N LEU A 57 -18.26 11.26 5.36
CA LEU A 57 -19.33 11.75 4.51
C LEU A 57 -19.19 11.04 3.18
N GLY A 58 -20.20 10.25 2.82
CA GLY A 58 -20.24 9.54 1.56
C GLY A 58 -20.11 10.49 0.38
N ALA A 59 -18.91 10.63 -0.13
CA ALA A 59 -18.69 11.15 -1.47
C ALA A 59 -19.18 10.07 -2.45
N ARG A 60 -20.37 10.25 -2.94
CA ARG A 60 -20.94 9.50 -4.07
C ARG A 60 -20.05 9.79 -5.27
N LEU A 61 -19.02 8.96 -5.46
CA LEU A 61 -18.15 9.03 -6.65
C LEU A 61 -19.02 8.74 -7.87
N VAL A 62 -19.21 9.75 -8.69
CA VAL A 62 -19.79 9.64 -10.02
C VAL A 62 -18.70 9.03 -10.92
N GLY A 63 -18.77 7.70 -11.10
CA GLY A 63 -17.82 6.90 -11.87
C GLY A 63 -16.78 6.19 -10.99
N ALA A 64 -16.51 4.92 -11.27
CA ALA A 64 -15.40 4.20 -10.64
C ALA A 64 -14.08 4.90 -10.98
N PRO A 65 -13.14 5.05 -10.03
CA PRO A 65 -11.84 5.64 -10.33
C PRO A 65 -11.12 4.81 -11.40
N SER A 66 -10.43 5.49 -12.33
CA SER A 66 -9.62 4.80 -13.34
C SER A 66 -8.47 4.04 -12.66
N PRO A 67 -8.10 2.82 -13.14
CA PRO A 67 -6.95 2.08 -12.63
C PRO A 67 -5.68 2.93 -12.57
N VAL A 68 -5.43 3.76 -13.59
CA VAL A 68 -4.27 4.67 -13.65
C VAL A 68 -4.18 5.60 -12.44
N VAL A 69 -5.30 6.19 -12.05
CA VAL A 69 -5.35 7.10 -10.89
C VAL A 69 -5.18 6.31 -9.59
N THR A 70 -5.80 5.13 -9.51
CA THR A 70 -5.79 4.27 -8.33
C THR A 70 -4.39 3.77 -8.01
N PHE A 71 -3.65 3.22 -8.97
CA PHE A 71 -2.27 2.76 -8.77
C PHE A 71 -1.39 3.84 -8.12
N LYS A 72 -1.41 5.05 -8.66
CA LYS A 72 -0.64 6.17 -8.12
C LYS A 72 -1.10 6.60 -6.73
N SER A 73 -2.41 6.57 -6.48
CA SER A 73 -2.97 6.99 -5.19
C SER A 73 -2.56 6.03 -4.08
N ILE A 74 -2.69 4.73 -4.32
CA ILE A 74 -2.30 3.70 -3.37
C ILE A 74 -0.78 3.72 -3.17
N ALA A 75 0.04 3.79 -4.24
CA ALA A 75 1.50 3.90 -4.10
C ALA A 75 1.95 5.02 -3.16
N LYS A 76 1.21 6.13 -3.08
CA LYS A 76 1.51 7.21 -2.13
C LYS A 76 1.18 6.84 -0.67
N VAL A 77 0.16 6.03 -0.45
CA VAL A 77 -0.17 5.52 0.88
C VAL A 77 0.92 4.56 1.33
N GLU A 78 1.37 3.65 0.45
CA GLU A 78 2.46 2.70 0.76
C GLU A 78 3.79 3.41 1.07
N MET A 79 4.03 4.59 0.47
CA MET A 79 5.19 5.43 0.86
C MET A 79 5.09 5.89 2.32
N LEU A 80 3.89 6.21 2.81
CA LEU A 80 3.67 6.58 4.21
C LEU A 80 3.79 5.37 5.15
N HIS A 81 3.30 4.21 4.73
CA HIS A 81 3.51 2.95 5.45
C HIS A 81 5.00 2.65 5.58
N ALA A 82 5.75 2.65 4.46
CA ALA A 82 7.19 2.43 4.46
C ALA A 82 7.95 3.42 5.36
N GLN A 83 7.52 4.69 5.41
CA GLN A 83 8.11 5.69 6.29
C GLN A 83 7.81 5.40 7.76
N SER A 84 6.57 5.06 8.10
CA SER A 84 6.13 4.76 9.47
C SER A 84 6.86 3.54 10.02
N LEU A 85 6.99 2.47 9.21
CA LEU A 85 7.76 1.28 9.53
C LEU A 85 9.24 1.61 9.78
N ALA A 86 9.86 2.46 8.93
CA ALA A 86 11.24 2.89 9.12
C ALA A 86 11.43 3.65 10.43
N ASN A 87 10.52 4.57 10.74
CA ASN A 87 10.56 5.33 11.98
C ASN A 87 10.49 4.42 13.21
N ARG A 88 9.64 3.37 13.15
CA ARG A 88 9.51 2.42 14.24
C ARG A 88 10.78 1.55 14.41
N VAL A 89 11.34 1.04 13.31
CA VAL A 89 12.63 0.31 13.33
C VAL A 89 13.72 1.17 13.98
N ALA A 90 13.84 2.44 13.59
CA ALA A 90 14.82 3.36 14.16
C ALA A 90 14.56 3.64 15.66
N ALA A 91 13.30 3.78 16.07
CA ALA A 91 12.92 3.98 17.48
C ALA A 91 13.30 2.77 18.35
N LEU A 92 13.31 1.56 17.78
CA LEU A 92 13.77 0.33 18.44
C LEU A 92 15.30 0.14 18.40
N GLY A 93 16.03 1.09 17.81
CA GLY A 93 17.51 1.03 17.68
C GLY A 93 17.99 0.19 16.50
N GLY A 94 17.10 -0.25 15.63
CA GLY A 94 17.44 -1.00 14.43
C GLY A 94 17.79 -0.11 13.23
N VAL A 95 18.18 -0.75 12.13
CA VAL A 95 18.47 -0.09 10.85
C VAL A 95 17.34 -0.42 9.86
N PRO A 96 16.58 0.58 9.37
CA PRO A 96 15.55 0.34 8.39
C PRO A 96 16.12 -0.16 7.06
N THR A 97 15.57 -1.27 6.53
CA THR A 97 15.97 -1.76 5.22
C THR A 97 15.66 -0.74 4.12
N VAL A 98 16.52 -0.67 3.11
CA VAL A 98 16.32 0.12 1.88
C VAL A 98 16.15 -0.79 0.66
N THR A 99 16.20 -2.10 0.87
CA THR A 99 16.09 -3.10 -0.19
C THR A 99 14.62 -3.48 -0.37
N PRO A 100 14.04 -3.27 -1.55
CA PRO A 100 12.69 -3.75 -1.85
C PRO A 100 12.63 -5.28 -1.86
N GLY A 101 11.48 -5.84 -1.52
CA GLY A 101 11.17 -7.24 -1.73
C GLY A 101 11.04 -7.63 -3.20
N GLU A 102 10.65 -8.88 -3.46
CA GLU A 102 10.42 -9.38 -4.80
C GLU A 102 9.19 -8.72 -5.45
N ARG A 103 9.22 -8.60 -6.78
CA ARG A 103 8.14 -8.03 -7.57
C ARG A 103 7.82 -8.92 -8.76
N CYS A 104 6.54 -8.97 -9.10
CA CYS A 104 6.07 -9.63 -10.30
C CYS A 104 5.86 -8.62 -11.44
N LYS A 105 5.88 -9.12 -12.69
CA LYS A 105 5.61 -8.31 -13.88
C LYS A 105 4.25 -8.67 -14.45
N ALA A 106 3.56 -7.67 -14.98
CA ALA A 106 2.32 -7.81 -15.71
C ALA A 106 2.40 -7.06 -17.05
N SER A 107 1.65 -7.53 -18.05
CA SER A 107 1.65 -6.98 -19.40
C SER A 107 0.34 -6.28 -19.75
N THR A 108 -0.73 -6.62 -19.07
CA THR A 108 -2.07 -6.05 -19.28
C THR A 108 -2.61 -5.42 -18.01
N VAL A 109 -3.52 -4.48 -18.12
CA VAL A 109 -4.17 -3.85 -16.96
C VAL A 109 -4.87 -4.88 -16.07
N ALA A 110 -5.50 -5.89 -16.66
CA ALA A 110 -6.13 -6.96 -15.89
C ALA A 110 -5.11 -7.76 -15.07
N GLU A 111 -3.97 -8.16 -15.67
CA GLU A 111 -2.89 -8.83 -14.96
C GLU A 111 -2.29 -7.94 -13.85
N MET A 112 -2.14 -6.63 -14.11
CA MET A 112 -1.68 -5.67 -13.09
C MET A 112 -2.62 -5.66 -11.89
N LEU A 113 -3.93 -5.53 -12.11
CA LEU A 113 -4.93 -5.54 -11.06
C LEU A 113 -4.98 -6.87 -10.29
N GLU A 114 -4.77 -8.01 -10.98
CA GLU A 114 -4.70 -9.33 -10.33
C GLU A 114 -3.45 -9.47 -9.45
N LEU A 115 -2.31 -8.97 -9.91
CA LEU A 115 -1.08 -8.97 -9.11
C LEU A 115 -1.18 -8.05 -7.90
N ASP A 116 -1.75 -6.85 -8.09
CA ASP A 116 -1.87 -5.87 -7.02
C ASP A 116 -2.88 -6.35 -5.96
N LEU A 117 -4.03 -6.89 -6.38
CA LEU A 117 -4.99 -7.51 -5.45
C LEU A 117 -4.33 -8.63 -4.62
N ARG A 118 -3.54 -9.50 -5.27
CA ARG A 118 -2.82 -10.56 -4.57
C ARG A 118 -1.82 -10.00 -3.57
N ALA A 119 -1.08 -8.96 -3.97
CA ALA A 119 -0.14 -8.30 -3.09
C ALA A 119 -0.84 -7.73 -1.85
N GLU A 120 -2.01 -7.10 -1.98
CA GLU A 120 -2.76 -6.59 -0.83
C GLU A 120 -3.32 -7.72 0.06
N ASP A 121 -3.88 -8.78 -0.55
CA ASP A 121 -4.39 -9.92 0.22
C ASP A 121 -3.25 -10.61 1.01
N GLU A 122 -2.04 -10.71 0.47
CA GLU A 122 -0.85 -11.19 1.18
C GLU A 122 -0.43 -10.24 2.31
N ALA A 123 -0.53 -8.91 2.11
CA ALA A 123 -0.25 -7.92 3.15
C ALA A 123 -1.21 -8.04 4.32
N VAL A 124 -2.49 -8.19 4.05
CA VAL A 124 -3.52 -8.37 5.08
C VAL A 124 -3.15 -9.54 6.01
N CYS A 125 -2.76 -10.69 5.46
CA CYS A 125 -2.33 -11.84 6.25
C CYS A 125 -1.06 -11.53 7.05
N LEU A 126 -0.03 -11.01 6.39
CA LEU A 126 1.26 -10.73 7.02
C LEU A 126 1.14 -9.71 8.15
N TYR A 127 0.37 -8.65 7.97
CA TYR A 127 0.26 -7.58 8.96
C TYR A 127 -0.63 -7.97 10.13
N ALA A 128 -1.65 -8.81 9.92
CA ALA A 128 -2.41 -9.41 11.01
C ALA A 128 -1.51 -10.29 11.89
N GLU A 129 -0.70 -11.16 11.29
CA GLU A 129 0.25 -12.00 12.03
C GLU A 129 1.32 -11.18 12.75
N SER A 130 1.85 -10.14 12.09
CA SER A 130 2.86 -9.24 12.67
C SER A 130 2.31 -8.44 13.84
N MET A 131 1.07 -7.96 13.74
CA MET A 131 0.36 -7.28 14.81
C MET A 131 0.26 -8.15 16.06
N ASP A 132 -0.23 -9.38 15.90
CA ASP A 132 -0.40 -10.33 17.01
C ASP A 132 0.95 -10.71 17.61
N MET A 133 1.97 -10.91 16.79
CA MET A 133 3.33 -11.21 17.23
C MET A 133 3.91 -10.06 18.06
N CYS A 134 3.81 -8.81 17.59
CA CYS A 134 4.32 -7.65 18.34
C CYS A 134 3.62 -7.50 19.70
N ARG A 135 2.31 -7.67 19.73
CA ARG A 135 1.55 -7.64 20.99
C ARG A 135 1.95 -8.77 21.94
N SER A 136 2.18 -9.98 21.44
CA SER A 136 2.65 -11.11 22.24
C SER A 136 4.04 -10.88 22.84
N GLU A 137 4.89 -10.10 22.15
CA GLU A 137 6.19 -9.67 22.66
C GLU A 137 6.09 -8.47 23.64
N GLY A 138 4.90 -7.90 23.82
CA GLY A 138 4.66 -6.73 24.67
C GLY A 138 5.01 -5.39 24.00
N ASP A 139 5.12 -5.35 22.67
CA ASP A 139 5.31 -4.13 21.89
C ASP A 139 3.99 -3.64 21.32
N GLU A 140 3.21 -2.94 22.15
CA GLU A 140 1.92 -2.39 21.78
C GLU A 140 2.03 -1.31 20.69
N ASP A 141 3.11 -0.54 20.66
CA ASP A 141 3.31 0.51 19.65
C ASP A 141 3.49 -0.07 18.25
N SER A 142 4.29 -1.13 18.11
CA SER A 142 4.45 -1.84 16.84
C SER A 142 3.16 -2.59 16.46
N GLY A 143 2.46 -3.18 17.44
CA GLY A 143 1.15 -3.78 17.22
C GLY A 143 0.12 -2.78 16.70
N ALA A 144 0.05 -1.59 17.30
CA ALA A 144 -0.84 -0.51 16.86
C ALA A 144 -0.48 0.03 15.48
N LEU A 145 0.82 0.10 15.13
CA LEU A 145 1.27 0.48 13.80
C LEU A 145 0.79 -0.54 12.75
N PHE A 146 1.01 -1.84 12.99
CA PHE A 146 0.52 -2.87 12.08
C PHE A 146 -0.99 -2.88 11.95
N GLU A 147 -1.74 -2.63 13.03
CA GLU A 147 -3.21 -2.52 12.99
C GLU A 147 -3.67 -1.33 12.12
N ALA A 148 -2.96 -0.21 12.18
CA ALA A 148 -3.27 0.95 11.36
C ALA A 148 -3.04 0.67 9.87
N ILE A 149 -1.89 0.08 9.52
CA ILE A 149 -1.56 -0.30 8.15
C ILE A 149 -2.54 -1.36 7.63
N LEU A 150 -2.82 -2.40 8.41
CA LEU A 150 -3.76 -3.46 8.05
C LEU A 150 -5.14 -2.94 7.63
N ARG A 151 -5.64 -1.87 8.26
CA ARG A 151 -6.91 -1.24 7.86
C ARG A 151 -6.84 -0.62 6.46
N ASP A 152 -5.71 -0.02 6.12
CA ASP A 152 -5.50 0.58 4.81
C ASP A 152 -5.36 -0.53 3.74
N GLU A 153 -4.64 -1.64 4.03
CA GLU A 153 -4.50 -2.78 3.11
C GLU A 153 -5.85 -3.45 2.79
N LEU A 154 -6.72 -3.59 3.78
CA LEU A 154 -8.09 -4.10 3.56
C LEU A 154 -8.87 -3.21 2.58
N ALA A 155 -8.74 -1.89 2.70
CA ALA A 155 -9.38 -0.94 1.80
C ALA A 155 -8.74 -0.95 0.39
N HIS A 156 -7.43 -1.14 0.29
CA HIS A 156 -6.71 -1.29 -0.98
C HIS A 156 -7.14 -2.57 -1.69
N SER A 157 -7.18 -3.71 -0.99
CA SER A 157 -7.66 -5.00 -1.52
C SER A 157 -9.08 -4.87 -2.08
N ASP A 158 -10.01 -4.27 -1.32
CA ASP A 158 -11.39 -4.05 -1.80
C ASP A 158 -11.43 -3.14 -3.04
N THR A 159 -10.56 -2.15 -3.11
CA THR A 159 -10.44 -1.24 -4.26
C THR A 159 -9.98 -1.99 -5.51
N PHE A 160 -8.89 -2.77 -5.42
CA PHE A 160 -8.39 -3.55 -6.55
C PHE A 160 -9.38 -4.63 -6.98
N ARG A 161 -10.05 -5.28 -6.04
CA ARG A 161 -11.11 -6.28 -6.33
C ARG A 161 -12.26 -5.66 -7.11
N GLY A 162 -12.70 -4.46 -6.73
CA GLY A 162 -13.74 -3.71 -7.43
C GLY A 162 -13.32 -3.32 -8.85
N LEU A 163 -12.09 -2.84 -9.04
CA LEU A 163 -11.55 -2.49 -10.36
C LEU A 163 -11.42 -3.73 -11.26
N LEU A 164 -10.92 -4.84 -10.72
CA LEU A 164 -10.78 -6.10 -11.46
C LEU A 164 -12.16 -6.64 -11.91
N ALA A 165 -13.18 -6.56 -11.05
CA ALA A 165 -14.54 -6.95 -11.43
C ALA A 165 -15.09 -6.10 -12.59
N ALA A 166 -14.79 -4.80 -12.59
CA ALA A 166 -15.23 -3.90 -13.66
C ALA A 166 -14.54 -4.14 -15.01
N THR A 167 -13.34 -4.75 -15.04
CA THR A 167 -12.65 -5.08 -16.30
C THR A 167 -13.23 -6.32 -17.00
N ARG A 168 -14.06 -7.11 -16.30
CA ARG A 168 -14.65 -8.36 -16.82
C ARG A 168 -16.07 -8.19 -17.33
N THR A 169 -16.63 -6.99 -17.25
CA THR A 169 -17.98 -6.62 -17.78
C THR A 169 -17.86 -5.85 -19.08
#